data_15939a53af6eb0f1be9051e072700ca8
#
_entry.id   15939a53af6eb0f1be9051e072700ca8
#
_cell.length_a   1.000
_cell.length_b   1.000
_cell.length_c   1.000
_cell.angle_alpha   90.00
_cell.angle_beta   90.00
_cell.angle_gamma   90.00
#
_symmetry.space_group_name_H-M   'P 1'
#
loop_
_entity.id
_entity.type
_entity.pdbx_description
1 polymer ?
#
loop_
_entity_poly.entity_id
_entity_poly.type
_entity_poly.pdbx_seq_one_letter_code
_entity_poly.pdbx_strand_id
1 'polypeptide(L)'
;MVGKKILYKEKARRVLIHGMEIMVEAVSVTLGPKGRNVVLEKGFSAPQIINDGVSIAKEIELSDNIENTGVALIRQAAAKTNDVAGDGTTTATVLAYAMVKEGMKNLTAGANPVSLKLGMEKALNYLTSNINEYAIPVEDIR
;
A
#
# COMPACT_ATOMS: atom_id res chain seq x y z
N MET A 1 22.99 -3.74 23.29
CA MET A 1 22.75 -4.19 21.90
C MET A 1 21.36 -4.82 21.84
N VAL A 2 20.46 -4.26 21.07
CA VAL A 2 19.17 -4.90 20.82
C VAL A 2 19.42 -6.05 19.86
N GLY A 3 19.17 -7.30 20.30
CA GLY A 3 19.35 -8.49 19.47
C GLY A 3 18.44 -8.46 18.25
N LYS A 4 18.94 -8.89 17.08
CA LYS A 4 18.13 -9.01 15.87
C LYS A 4 17.11 -10.16 16.04
N LYS A 5 15.82 -9.86 15.89
CA LYS A 5 14.75 -10.85 15.85
C LYS A 5 14.63 -11.39 14.43
N ILE A 6 14.69 -12.71 14.27
CA ILE A 6 14.58 -13.36 12.97
C ILE A 6 13.28 -14.18 12.95
N LEU A 7 12.47 -13.95 11.94
CA LEU A 7 11.26 -14.74 11.69
C LEU A 7 11.37 -15.44 10.33
N TYR A 8 10.74 -16.62 10.25
CA TYR A 8 10.80 -17.46 9.05
C TYR A 8 9.40 -17.85 8.56
N LYS A 9 9.34 -18.18 7.27
CA LYS A 9 8.18 -18.80 6.62
C LYS A 9 6.88 -18.03 6.85
N GLU A 10 5.83 -18.77 7.19
CA GLU A 10 4.48 -18.26 7.37
C GLU A 10 4.37 -17.20 8.48
N LYS A 11 5.09 -17.39 9.59
CA LYS A 11 5.08 -16.41 10.69
C LYS A 11 5.61 -15.05 10.27
N ALA A 12 6.71 -15.02 9.48
CA ALA A 12 7.27 -13.78 8.96
C ALA A 12 6.28 -13.06 8.03
N ARG A 13 5.68 -13.81 7.10
CA ARG A 13 4.71 -13.25 6.15
C ARG A 13 3.49 -12.65 6.84
N ARG A 14 2.93 -13.37 7.81
CA ARG A 14 1.74 -12.94 8.55
C ARG A 14 1.97 -11.63 9.30
N VAL A 15 3.10 -11.47 9.96
CA VAL A 15 3.43 -10.23 10.70
C VAL A 15 3.64 -9.07 9.74
N LEU A 16 4.33 -9.28 8.61
CA LEU A 16 4.53 -8.24 7.60
C LEU A 16 3.19 -7.79 6.98
N ILE A 17 2.31 -8.73 6.64
CA ILE A 17 1.00 -8.43 6.06
C ILE A 17 0.12 -7.68 7.06
N HIS A 18 0.16 -8.04 8.34
CA HIS A 18 -0.58 -7.32 9.38
C HIS A 18 -0.14 -5.85 9.48
N GLY A 19 1.17 -5.59 9.45
CA GLY A 19 1.65 -4.20 9.38
C GLY A 19 1.20 -3.44 8.13
N MET A 20 1.19 -4.11 6.96
CA MET A 20 0.64 -3.51 5.73
C MET A 20 -0.85 -3.21 5.88
N GLU A 21 -1.63 -4.13 6.46
CA GLU A 21 -3.07 -3.99 6.67
C GLU A 21 -3.42 -2.77 7.50
N ILE A 22 -2.77 -2.60 8.65
CA ILE A 22 -2.97 -1.45 9.53
C ILE A 22 -2.75 -0.13 8.77
N MET A 23 -1.67 -0.04 8.00
CA MET A 23 -1.40 1.17 7.23
C MET A 23 -2.47 1.41 6.15
N VAL A 24 -2.84 0.37 5.41
CA VAL A 24 -3.82 0.49 4.32
C VAL A 24 -5.20 0.83 4.86
N GLU A 25 -5.62 0.29 5.99
CA GLU A 25 -6.87 0.67 6.64
C GLU A 25 -6.91 2.17 6.97
N ALA A 26 -5.83 2.70 7.55
CA ALA A 26 -5.75 4.13 7.87
C ALA A 26 -5.77 5.03 6.62
N VAL A 27 -5.12 4.61 5.53
CA VAL A 27 -5.07 5.39 4.28
C VAL A 27 -6.37 5.25 3.48
N SER A 28 -6.98 4.06 3.45
CA SER A 28 -8.14 3.74 2.61
C SER A 28 -9.40 4.53 2.96
N VAL A 29 -9.53 5.00 4.21
CA VAL A 29 -10.68 5.81 4.64
C VAL A 29 -10.75 7.16 3.92
N THR A 30 -9.66 7.60 3.31
CA THR A 30 -9.60 8.84 2.52
C THR A 30 -9.99 8.66 1.06
N LEU A 31 -10.24 7.41 0.61
CA LEU A 31 -10.46 7.10 -0.80
C LEU A 31 -11.83 7.57 -1.30
N GLY A 32 -11.82 8.22 -2.46
CA GLY A 32 -13.01 8.55 -3.25
C GLY A 32 -13.83 9.73 -2.72
N PRO A 33 -14.99 9.99 -3.33
CA PRO A 33 -15.79 11.19 -3.05
C PRO A 33 -16.41 11.22 -1.63
N LYS A 34 -16.47 10.08 -0.96
CA LYS A 34 -16.89 9.95 0.44
C LYS A 34 -15.70 9.77 1.39
N GLY A 35 -14.51 10.08 0.92
CA GLY A 35 -13.29 10.02 1.71
C GLY A 35 -13.39 10.85 2.98
N ARG A 36 -12.83 10.33 4.07
CA ARG A 36 -12.82 10.96 5.40
C ARG A 36 -11.44 11.48 5.71
N ASN A 37 -11.40 12.44 6.61
CA ASN A 37 -10.14 12.89 7.18
C ASN A 37 -9.65 11.92 8.27
N VAL A 38 -8.35 11.82 8.41
CA VAL A 38 -7.68 11.11 9.50
C VAL A 38 -7.11 12.13 10.47
N VAL A 39 -7.27 11.88 11.76
CA VAL A 39 -6.68 12.69 12.81
C VAL A 39 -5.40 11.98 13.29
N LEU A 40 -4.27 12.63 13.11
CA LEU A 40 -2.98 12.14 13.58
C LEU A 40 -2.59 12.85 14.87
N GLU A 41 -2.32 12.08 15.91
CA GLU A 41 -1.74 12.58 17.15
C GLU A 41 -0.24 12.83 16.95
N LYS A 42 0.24 13.99 17.37
CA LYS A 42 1.64 14.41 17.24
C LYS A 42 2.30 14.70 18.60
N GLY A 43 2.08 13.84 19.57
CA GLY A 43 2.73 13.90 20.89
C GLY A 43 2.74 15.29 21.54
N PHE A 44 3.73 16.10 21.20
CA PHE A 44 3.91 17.45 21.78
C PHE A 44 3.26 18.59 20.99
N SER A 45 2.63 18.33 19.86
CA SER A 45 1.96 19.34 19.02
C SER A 45 0.46 19.07 18.91
N ALA A 46 -0.28 20.06 18.38
CA ALA A 46 -1.71 19.89 18.15
C ALA A 46 -1.98 18.73 17.17
N PRO A 47 -3.08 17.96 17.37
CA PRO A 47 -3.49 16.93 16.41
C PRO A 47 -3.63 17.49 14.99
N GLN A 48 -3.16 16.77 14.02
CA GLN A 48 -3.22 17.15 12.61
C GLN A 48 -4.34 16.40 11.90
N ILE A 49 -5.18 17.15 11.19
CA ILE A 49 -6.26 16.58 10.35
C ILE A 49 -5.76 16.50 8.92
N ILE A 50 -5.70 15.30 8.36
CA ILE A 50 -5.15 15.05 7.01
C ILE A 50 -6.09 14.15 6.23
N ASN A 51 -6.17 14.36 4.91
CA ASN A 51 -6.89 13.52 3.96
C ASN A 51 -5.99 13.02 2.81
N ASP A 52 -4.73 13.40 2.81
CA ASP A 52 -3.76 12.93 1.82
C ASP A 52 -3.11 11.61 2.26
N GLY A 53 -3.23 10.59 1.39
CA GLY A 53 -2.76 9.24 1.66
C GLY A 53 -1.23 9.15 1.86
N VAL A 54 -0.42 9.94 1.15
CA VAL A 54 1.03 9.96 1.33
C VAL A 54 1.42 10.50 2.70
N SER A 55 0.82 11.60 3.11
CA SER A 55 1.09 12.21 4.41
C SER A 55 0.70 11.29 5.55
N ILE A 56 -0.46 10.64 5.47
CA ILE A 56 -0.88 9.63 6.45
C ILE A 56 0.11 8.47 6.48
N ALA A 57 0.48 7.94 5.31
CA ALA A 57 1.41 6.82 5.21
C ALA A 57 2.79 7.10 5.82
N LYS A 58 3.26 8.34 5.75
CA LYS A 58 4.55 8.75 6.33
C LYS A 58 4.54 8.78 7.85
N GLU A 59 3.41 9.09 8.46
CA GLU A 59 3.28 9.25 9.91
C GLU A 59 2.97 7.95 10.66
N ILE A 60 2.58 6.89 9.95
CA ILE A 60 2.24 5.61 10.60
C ILE A 60 3.52 4.88 10.99
N GLU A 61 3.70 4.70 12.27
CA GLU A 61 4.75 3.87 12.87
C GLU A 61 4.15 2.90 13.89
N LEU A 62 4.58 1.64 13.85
CA LEU A 62 4.13 0.59 14.74
C LEU A 62 5.22 0.25 15.75
N SER A 63 4.82 -0.11 16.97
CA SER A 63 5.73 -0.49 18.05
C SER A 63 6.50 -1.80 17.78
N ASP A 64 5.90 -2.76 17.06
CA ASP A 64 6.62 -3.97 16.63
C ASP A 64 7.44 -3.67 15.37
N ASN A 65 8.75 -3.80 15.46
CA ASN A 65 9.69 -3.50 14.37
C ASN A 65 9.46 -4.33 13.11
N ILE A 66 8.87 -5.53 13.23
CA ILE A 66 8.64 -6.39 12.07
C ILE A 66 7.35 -5.99 11.38
N GLU A 67 6.29 -5.68 12.12
CA GLU A 67 5.08 -5.07 11.57
C GLU A 67 5.42 -3.74 10.90
N ASN A 68 6.26 -2.92 11.53
CA ASN A 68 6.73 -1.65 10.97
C ASN A 68 7.53 -1.85 9.66
N THR A 69 8.22 -2.98 9.50
CA THR A 69 8.82 -3.36 8.22
C THR A 69 7.73 -3.58 7.15
N GLY A 70 6.59 -4.18 7.51
CA GLY A 70 5.42 -4.31 6.63
C GLY A 70 4.88 -2.95 6.19
N VAL A 71 4.72 -2.03 7.15
CA VAL A 71 4.35 -0.62 6.87
C VAL A 71 5.33 0.02 5.89
N ALA A 72 6.64 -0.14 6.12
CA ALA A 72 7.67 0.44 5.26
C ALA A 72 7.64 -0.12 3.84
N LEU A 73 7.32 -1.39 3.67
CA LEU A 73 7.19 -2.02 2.35
C LEU A 73 6.01 -1.46 1.57
N ILE A 74 4.83 -1.38 2.17
CA ILE A 74 3.65 -0.88 1.45
C ILE A 74 3.68 0.63 1.24
N ARG A 75 4.34 1.38 2.13
CA ARG A 75 4.60 2.82 1.99
C ARG A 75 5.33 3.15 0.70
N GLN A 76 6.19 2.26 0.20
CA GLN A 76 6.91 2.46 -1.07
C GLN A 76 5.96 2.60 -2.26
N ALA A 77 4.78 1.95 -2.25
CA ALA A 77 3.80 2.12 -3.31
C ALA A 77 3.26 3.55 -3.35
N ALA A 78 2.91 4.12 -2.18
CA ALA A 78 2.47 5.51 -2.07
C ALA A 78 3.57 6.49 -2.50
N ALA A 79 4.78 6.31 -1.97
CA ALA A 79 5.92 7.18 -2.27
C ALA A 79 6.26 7.17 -3.76
N LYS A 80 6.38 5.98 -4.37
CA LYS A 80 6.70 5.85 -5.78
C LYS A 80 5.64 6.48 -6.69
N THR A 81 4.37 6.33 -6.35
CA THR A 81 3.27 6.95 -7.10
C THR A 81 3.31 8.48 -6.97
N ASN A 82 3.58 8.98 -5.77
CA ASN A 82 3.74 10.42 -5.54
C ASN A 82 4.89 11.01 -6.35
N ASP A 83 6.03 10.34 -6.39
CA ASP A 83 7.22 10.80 -7.10
C ASP A 83 7.02 10.85 -8.62
N VAL A 84 6.18 9.96 -9.17
CA VAL A 84 5.96 9.85 -10.62
C VAL A 84 4.77 10.66 -11.09
N ALA A 85 3.66 10.62 -10.35
CA ALA A 85 2.38 11.19 -10.78
C ALA A 85 1.87 12.34 -9.89
N GLY A 86 2.30 12.41 -8.63
CA GLY A 86 1.84 13.42 -7.67
C GLY A 86 0.39 13.20 -7.19
N ASP A 87 -0.30 12.17 -7.68
CA ASP A 87 -1.69 11.83 -7.38
C ASP A 87 -1.92 10.31 -7.39
N GLY A 88 -3.07 9.85 -6.90
CA GLY A 88 -3.43 8.44 -6.89
C GLY A 88 -2.71 7.59 -5.84
N THR A 89 -2.07 8.17 -4.86
CA THR A 89 -1.26 7.49 -3.84
C THR A 89 -2.08 6.55 -2.97
N THR A 90 -3.28 6.96 -2.56
CA THR A 90 -4.23 6.11 -1.81
C THR A 90 -4.64 4.90 -2.63
N THR A 91 -5.02 5.12 -3.89
CA THR A 91 -5.42 4.05 -4.83
C THR A 91 -4.29 3.05 -5.03
N ALA A 92 -3.06 3.54 -5.27
CA ALA A 92 -1.89 2.68 -5.46
C ALA A 92 -1.59 1.83 -4.21
N THR A 93 -1.72 2.40 -3.02
CA THR A 93 -1.51 1.70 -1.76
C THR A 93 -2.54 0.59 -1.54
N VAL A 94 -3.82 0.89 -1.77
CA VAL A 94 -4.92 -0.09 -1.65
C VAL A 94 -4.76 -1.22 -2.66
N LEU A 95 -4.44 -0.91 -3.92
CA LEU A 95 -4.21 -1.91 -4.95
C LEU A 95 -2.99 -2.78 -4.65
N ALA A 96 -1.88 -2.19 -4.22
CA ALA A 96 -0.67 -2.94 -3.85
C ALA A 96 -0.97 -3.93 -2.72
N TYR A 97 -1.69 -3.51 -1.69
CA TYR A 97 -2.09 -4.41 -0.60
C TYR A 97 -3.04 -5.51 -1.07
N ALA A 98 -4.02 -5.19 -1.90
CA ALA A 98 -4.94 -6.18 -2.45
C ALA A 98 -4.20 -7.26 -3.25
N MET A 99 -3.21 -6.87 -4.07
CA MET A 99 -2.34 -7.81 -4.80
C MET A 99 -1.52 -8.69 -3.84
N VAL A 100 -0.95 -8.11 -2.79
CA VAL A 100 -0.22 -8.88 -1.76
C VAL A 100 -1.15 -9.86 -1.07
N LYS A 101 -2.33 -9.43 -0.63
CA LYS A 101 -3.32 -10.25 0.07
C LYS A 101 -3.79 -11.45 -0.78
N GLU A 102 -4.13 -11.23 -2.04
CA GLU A 102 -4.54 -12.30 -2.95
C GLU A 102 -3.35 -13.20 -3.35
N GLY A 103 -2.18 -12.61 -3.59
CA GLY A 103 -0.95 -13.37 -3.86
C GLY A 103 -0.60 -14.31 -2.71
N MET A 104 -0.79 -13.88 -1.47
CA MET A 104 -0.52 -14.69 -0.29
C MET A 104 -1.48 -15.88 -0.15
N LYS A 105 -2.74 -15.74 -0.54
CA LYS A 105 -3.68 -16.87 -0.58
C LYS A 105 -3.17 -17.96 -1.53
N ASN A 106 -2.72 -17.54 -2.71
CA ASN A 106 -2.17 -18.47 -3.71
C ASN A 106 -0.87 -19.14 -3.22
N LEU A 107 0.02 -18.40 -2.56
CA LEU A 107 1.24 -18.95 -1.98
C LEU A 107 0.94 -19.98 -0.87
N THR A 108 -0.04 -19.69 -0.03
CA THR A 108 -0.48 -20.64 1.02
C THR A 108 -1.10 -21.89 0.41
N ALA A 109 -1.77 -21.79 -0.72
CA ALA A 109 -2.29 -22.91 -1.50
C ALA A 109 -1.20 -23.69 -2.28
N GLY A 110 0.08 -23.29 -2.17
CA GLY A 110 1.21 -23.99 -2.77
C GLY A 110 1.67 -23.44 -4.13
N ALA A 111 1.18 -22.29 -4.57
CA ALA A 111 1.64 -21.67 -5.81
C ALA A 111 3.12 -21.27 -5.72
N ASN A 112 3.83 -21.41 -6.86
CA ASN A 112 5.21 -20.98 -6.95
C ASN A 112 5.30 -19.43 -6.97
N PRO A 113 6.06 -18.79 -6.05
CA PRO A 113 6.16 -17.34 -5.97
C PRO A 113 6.76 -16.68 -7.23
N VAL A 114 7.68 -17.34 -7.90
CA VAL A 114 8.28 -16.83 -9.15
C VAL A 114 7.24 -16.82 -10.28
N SER A 115 6.48 -17.90 -10.40
CA SER A 115 5.40 -18.00 -11.41
C SER A 115 4.30 -16.97 -11.14
N LEU A 116 3.96 -16.74 -9.87
CA LEU A 116 3.00 -15.71 -9.48
C LEU A 116 3.48 -14.31 -9.89
N LYS A 117 4.73 -13.98 -9.58
CA LYS A 117 5.34 -12.71 -9.99
C LYS A 117 5.31 -12.52 -11.51
N LEU A 118 5.73 -13.53 -12.27
CA LEU A 118 5.68 -13.48 -13.75
C LEU A 118 4.27 -13.30 -14.30
N GLY A 119 3.28 -13.91 -13.64
CA GLY A 119 1.86 -13.72 -13.98
C GLY A 119 1.40 -12.27 -13.76
N MET A 120 1.78 -11.68 -12.62
CA MET A 120 1.49 -10.27 -12.32
C MET A 120 2.16 -9.31 -13.31
N GLU A 121 3.42 -9.55 -13.68
CA GLU A 121 4.13 -8.76 -14.70
C GLU A 121 3.46 -8.83 -16.08
N LYS A 122 3.03 -10.02 -16.51
CA LYS A 122 2.26 -10.17 -17.75
C LYS A 122 0.94 -9.43 -17.72
N ALA A 123 0.20 -9.52 -16.62
CA ALA A 123 -1.06 -8.81 -16.44
C ALA A 123 -0.84 -7.28 -16.46
N LEU A 124 0.22 -6.79 -15.80
CA LEU A 124 0.57 -5.37 -15.82
C LEU A 124 0.85 -4.89 -17.25
N ASN A 125 1.68 -5.61 -17.99
CA ASN A 125 2.02 -5.25 -19.39
C ASN A 125 0.78 -5.22 -20.27
N TYR A 126 -0.13 -6.17 -20.12
CA TYR A 126 -1.40 -6.18 -20.83
C TYR A 126 -2.28 -4.98 -20.47
N LEU A 127 -2.44 -4.70 -19.18
CA LEU A 127 -3.26 -3.57 -18.73
C LEU A 127 -2.69 -2.23 -19.20
N THR A 128 -1.38 -2.03 -19.10
CA THR A 128 -0.74 -0.75 -19.51
C THR A 128 -0.79 -0.52 -21.02
N SER A 129 -0.74 -1.57 -21.84
CA SER A 129 -0.90 -1.44 -23.31
C SER A 129 -2.32 -1.12 -23.74
N ASN A 130 -3.33 -1.51 -22.96
CA ASN A 130 -4.74 -1.33 -23.33
C ASN A 130 -5.43 -0.18 -22.55
N ILE A 131 -4.78 0.43 -21.58
CA ILE A 131 -5.42 1.44 -20.70
C ILE A 131 -5.95 2.65 -21.47
N ASN A 132 -5.30 3.01 -22.57
CA ASN A 132 -5.71 4.13 -23.43
C ASN A 132 -7.04 3.88 -24.16
N GLU A 133 -7.41 2.62 -24.36
CA GLU A 133 -8.70 2.26 -24.99
C GLU A 133 -9.89 2.54 -24.07
N TYR A 134 -9.63 2.55 -22.75
CA TYR A 134 -10.63 2.84 -21.72
C TYR A 134 -10.64 4.29 -21.26
N ALA A 135 -9.64 5.08 -21.66
CA ALA A 135 -9.54 6.48 -21.29
C ALA A 135 -10.57 7.32 -22.05
N ILE A 136 -11.35 8.12 -21.32
CA ILE A 136 -12.26 9.10 -21.88
C ILE A 136 -11.49 10.41 -22.01
N PRO A 137 -11.22 10.93 -23.22
CA PRO A 137 -10.54 12.20 -23.39
C PRO A 137 -11.38 13.35 -22.82
N VAL A 138 -10.75 14.24 -22.09
CA VAL A 138 -11.37 15.49 -21.60
C VAL A 138 -10.91 16.62 -22.49
N GLU A 139 -11.83 17.16 -23.29
CA GLU A 139 -11.54 18.23 -24.26
C GLU A 139 -11.59 19.63 -23.64
N ASP A 140 -12.32 19.82 -22.55
CA ASP A 140 -12.47 21.11 -21.86
C ASP A 140 -12.25 20.99 -20.35
N ILE A 141 -11.34 21.81 -19.83
CA ILE A 141 -11.22 22.08 -18.38
C ILE A 141 -12.16 23.25 -18.08
N ARG A 142 -13.36 22.95 -17.61
CA ARG A 142 -14.28 23.95 -17.06
C ARG A 142 -14.18 24.01 -15.54
#